data_da4138d290550d3ea53bed961cbb4f48
#
_entry.id   da4138d290550d3ea53bed961cbb4f48
#
_cell.length_a   1.000
_cell.length_b   1.000
_cell.length_c   1.000
_cell.angle_alpha   90.00
_cell.angle_beta   90.00
_cell.angle_gamma   90.00
#
_symmetry.space_group_name_H-M   'P 1'
#
loop_
_entity.id
_entity.type
_entity.pdbx_description
1 polymer ?
#
loop_
_entity_poly.entity_id
_entity_poly.type
_entity_poly.pdbx_seq_one_letter_code
_entity_poly.pdbx_strand_id
1 'polypeptide(L)'
;MSAEYNATEHVQDSSVLELPFGTEIHLPSFDIPVPDCLQSVLGTSIHFGTKYMWLEVVAFLLCCLIFIPLARKIRTGEPVKGRFANLMEAMVLFVRDNIALPNIGKEHTKEYLPFLLTTFFFILFCNLLGLVPWLGSATGAWATTIILAISTFVVVNFAGMKQKGIIKYWVGLCPHMDIHWTLKIVLVPMLWLLEFISLLIKHFVLSVRLLANMFAGHLVLAVILGFIFMTAGSAIWYGVMPASVLGCVCLNLLELFVAFLQAYIFTFLSALFIGSAMKGH
;
A
#
# COMPACT_ATOMS: atom_id res chain seq x y z
N MET A 1 -5.74 -40.27 2.79
CA MET A 1 -5.07 -39.40 1.83
C MET A 1 -5.02 -38.01 2.47
N SER A 2 -3.95 -37.72 3.23
CA SER A 2 -3.74 -36.43 3.88
C SER A 2 -3.32 -35.45 2.78
N ALA A 3 -4.23 -34.59 2.34
CA ALA A 3 -3.81 -33.41 1.61
C ALA A 3 -2.92 -32.60 2.57
N GLU A 4 -1.64 -32.51 2.26
CA GLU A 4 -0.73 -31.60 2.97
C GLU A 4 -1.30 -30.21 2.80
N TYR A 5 -1.79 -29.64 3.90
CA TYR A 5 -2.28 -28.26 3.92
C TYR A 5 -1.08 -27.32 3.77
N ASN A 6 -0.84 -26.87 2.55
CA ASN A 6 0.19 -25.88 2.25
C ASN A 6 -0.36 -24.48 2.51
N ALA A 7 -0.13 -23.97 3.71
CA ALA A 7 -0.54 -22.63 4.10
C ALA A 7 -0.01 -21.51 3.16
N THR A 8 1.04 -21.78 2.40
CA THR A 8 1.65 -20.82 1.47
C THR A 8 0.93 -20.73 0.12
N GLU A 9 0.21 -21.78 -0.32
CA GLU A 9 -0.50 -21.77 -1.61
C GLU A 9 -1.66 -20.77 -1.62
N HIS A 10 -2.38 -20.63 -0.50
CA HIS A 10 -3.48 -19.67 -0.40
C HIS A 10 -3.04 -18.19 -0.37
N VAL A 11 -1.77 -17.93 -0.05
CA VAL A 11 -1.19 -16.58 0.04
C VAL A 11 -0.48 -16.18 -1.26
N GLN A 12 -0.23 -17.14 -2.16
CA GLN A 12 0.42 -16.85 -3.45
C GLN A 12 -0.57 -16.30 -4.48
N ASP A 13 -0.05 -15.48 -5.37
CA ASP A 13 -0.82 -14.95 -6.48
C ASP A 13 -1.13 -16.07 -7.51
N SER A 14 -2.37 -16.13 -7.96
CA SER A 14 -2.85 -17.16 -8.87
C SER A 14 -3.88 -16.58 -9.84
N SER A 15 -4.13 -17.28 -10.95
CA SER A 15 -5.23 -16.95 -11.87
C SER A 15 -6.58 -17.56 -11.45
N VAL A 16 -6.61 -18.23 -10.30
CA VAL A 16 -7.82 -18.90 -9.78
C VAL A 16 -8.26 -18.24 -8.48
N LEU A 17 -9.52 -17.85 -8.42
CA LEU A 17 -10.16 -17.36 -7.21
C LEU A 17 -10.92 -18.52 -6.56
N GLU A 18 -10.46 -18.97 -5.41
CA GLU A 18 -11.14 -19.99 -4.61
C GLU A 18 -12.26 -19.36 -3.80
N LEU A 19 -13.48 -19.85 -3.98
CA LEU A 19 -14.65 -19.42 -3.21
C LEU A 19 -15.00 -20.45 -2.12
N PRO A 20 -15.71 -20.03 -1.06
CA PRO A 20 -16.23 -20.96 -0.07
C PRO A 20 -17.06 -22.05 -0.77
N PHE A 21 -16.96 -23.29 -0.30
CA PHE A 21 -17.59 -24.50 -0.86
C PHE A 21 -16.90 -25.13 -2.09
N GLY A 22 -15.61 -24.82 -2.35
CA GLY A 22 -14.85 -25.51 -3.38
C GLY A 22 -15.20 -25.11 -4.81
N THR A 23 -15.82 -23.95 -5.00
CA THR A 23 -16.02 -23.37 -6.32
C THR A 23 -14.82 -22.54 -6.73
N GLU A 24 -14.21 -22.89 -7.86
CA GLU A 24 -13.07 -22.17 -8.43
C GLU A 24 -13.55 -21.31 -9.61
N ILE A 25 -13.18 -20.03 -9.59
CA ILE A 25 -13.41 -19.13 -10.71
C ILE A 25 -12.06 -18.88 -11.39
N HIS A 26 -11.93 -19.36 -12.63
CA HIS A 26 -10.79 -19.02 -13.47
C HIS A 26 -10.93 -17.58 -13.97
N LEU A 27 -10.00 -16.74 -13.58
CA LEU A 27 -9.94 -15.35 -14.02
C LEU A 27 -9.24 -15.29 -15.40
N PRO A 28 -9.67 -14.39 -16.30
CA PRO A 28 -9.00 -14.21 -17.57
C PRO A 28 -7.58 -13.70 -17.35
N SER A 29 -6.59 -14.55 -17.65
CA SER A 29 -5.17 -14.22 -17.55
C SER A 29 -4.54 -14.17 -18.93
N PHE A 30 -3.65 -13.21 -19.14
CA PHE A 30 -2.87 -13.03 -20.35
C PHE A 30 -1.39 -13.06 -20.01
N ASP A 31 -0.64 -13.96 -20.68
CA ASP A 31 0.80 -14.07 -20.51
C ASP A 31 1.52 -13.27 -21.58
N ILE A 32 2.29 -12.27 -21.18
CA ILE A 32 3.14 -11.50 -22.09
C ILE A 32 4.57 -12.01 -21.94
N PRO A 33 5.20 -12.56 -23.02
CA PRO A 33 6.59 -12.99 -22.96
C PRO A 33 7.51 -11.79 -22.74
N VAL A 34 8.43 -11.93 -21.81
CA VAL A 34 9.42 -10.90 -21.49
C VAL A 34 10.55 -10.95 -22.51
N PRO A 35 11.02 -9.81 -23.06
CA PRO A 35 12.21 -9.77 -23.92
C PRO A 35 13.44 -10.35 -23.21
N ASP A 36 14.30 -11.06 -23.95
CA ASP A 36 15.44 -11.81 -23.42
C ASP A 36 16.39 -10.96 -22.56
N CYS A 37 16.48 -9.67 -22.82
CA CYS A 37 17.31 -8.74 -22.04
C CYS A 37 16.79 -8.49 -20.61
N LEU A 38 15.55 -8.79 -20.30
CA LEU A 38 14.90 -8.53 -19.02
C LEU A 38 14.49 -9.82 -18.29
N GLN A 39 14.62 -10.99 -18.93
CA GLN A 39 14.22 -12.28 -18.35
C GLN A 39 14.94 -12.62 -17.05
N SER A 40 16.19 -12.16 -16.87
CA SER A 40 16.98 -12.37 -15.63
C SER A 40 16.42 -11.63 -14.41
N VAL A 41 15.62 -10.59 -14.64
CA VAL A 41 15.05 -9.74 -13.56
C VAL A 41 13.56 -9.98 -13.38
N LEU A 42 12.81 -10.19 -14.46
CA LEU A 42 11.34 -10.24 -14.47
C LEU A 42 10.79 -11.67 -14.69
N GLY A 43 11.66 -12.67 -14.93
CA GLY A 43 11.23 -14.01 -15.28
C GLY A 43 10.88 -14.16 -16.77
N THR A 44 10.45 -15.35 -17.18
CA THR A 44 10.18 -15.67 -18.58
C THR A 44 8.89 -15.08 -19.14
N SER A 45 7.91 -14.79 -18.28
CA SER A 45 6.62 -14.22 -18.66
C SER A 45 6.07 -13.31 -17.54
N ILE A 46 5.39 -12.25 -17.95
CA ILE A 46 4.60 -11.42 -17.03
C ILE A 46 3.15 -11.89 -17.14
N HIS A 47 2.61 -12.41 -16.05
CA HIS A 47 1.22 -12.85 -15.96
C HIS A 47 0.33 -11.66 -15.68
N PHE A 48 -0.52 -11.28 -16.64
CA PHE A 48 -1.55 -10.28 -16.47
C PHE A 48 -2.90 -10.96 -16.17
N GLY A 49 -3.70 -10.35 -15.28
CA GLY A 49 -5.01 -10.88 -14.91
C GLY A 49 -4.96 -11.83 -13.70
N THR A 50 -3.94 -11.71 -12.85
CA THR A 50 -3.90 -12.42 -11.57
C THR A 50 -5.01 -11.93 -10.63
N LYS A 51 -5.38 -12.74 -9.62
CA LYS A 51 -6.43 -12.38 -8.67
C LYS A 51 -6.18 -11.03 -7.98
N TYR A 52 -4.92 -10.69 -7.72
CA TYR A 52 -4.58 -9.41 -7.06
C TYR A 52 -4.79 -8.21 -7.97
N MET A 53 -4.51 -8.31 -9.27
CA MET A 53 -4.85 -7.25 -10.23
C MET A 53 -6.36 -6.99 -10.29
N TRP A 54 -7.18 -8.05 -10.28
CA TRP A 54 -8.63 -7.89 -10.26
C TRP A 54 -9.12 -7.25 -8.98
N LEU A 55 -8.50 -7.57 -7.84
CA LEU A 55 -8.80 -6.91 -6.56
C LEU A 55 -8.44 -5.42 -6.56
N GLU A 56 -7.34 -5.03 -7.22
CA GLU A 56 -6.98 -3.62 -7.41
C GLU A 56 -8.03 -2.87 -8.24
N VAL A 57 -8.50 -3.50 -9.32
CA VAL A 57 -9.57 -2.93 -10.15
C VAL A 57 -10.86 -2.77 -9.34
N VAL A 58 -11.22 -3.76 -8.53
CA VAL A 58 -12.39 -3.69 -7.63
C VAL A 58 -12.22 -2.58 -6.61
N ALA A 59 -11.05 -2.45 -5.97
CA ALA A 59 -10.76 -1.36 -5.04
C ALA A 59 -10.88 0.02 -5.71
N PHE A 60 -10.35 0.15 -6.92
CA PHE A 60 -10.47 1.37 -7.72
C PHE A 60 -11.94 1.69 -8.06
N LEU A 61 -12.70 0.69 -8.50
CA LEU A 61 -14.13 0.87 -8.80
C LEU A 61 -14.92 1.25 -7.55
N LEU A 62 -14.61 0.68 -6.39
CA LEU A 62 -15.20 1.07 -5.11
C LEU A 62 -14.90 2.52 -4.77
N CYS A 63 -13.65 2.97 -4.95
CA CYS A 63 -13.31 4.38 -4.80
C CYS A 63 -14.15 5.26 -5.71
N CYS A 64 -14.26 4.93 -6.98
CA CYS A 64 -15.07 5.70 -7.94
C CYS A 64 -16.55 5.73 -7.55
N LEU A 65 -17.11 4.58 -7.17
CA LEU A 65 -18.51 4.43 -6.81
C LEU A 65 -18.88 5.22 -5.56
N ILE A 66 -17.97 5.35 -4.61
CA ILE A 66 -18.19 6.10 -3.36
C ILE A 66 -17.95 7.60 -3.56
N PHE A 67 -16.81 7.97 -4.17
CA PHE A 67 -16.38 9.37 -4.20
C PHE A 67 -16.98 10.17 -5.34
N ILE A 68 -17.35 9.58 -6.49
CA ILE A 68 -17.98 10.34 -7.59
C ILE A 68 -19.37 10.87 -7.19
N PRO A 69 -20.28 10.06 -6.61
CA PRO A 69 -21.56 10.58 -6.12
C PRO A 69 -21.41 11.59 -4.98
N LEU A 70 -20.46 11.33 -4.06
CA LEU A 70 -20.17 12.24 -2.95
C LEU A 70 -19.70 13.61 -3.46
N ALA A 71 -18.75 13.63 -4.38
CA ALA A 71 -18.23 14.85 -4.99
C ALA A 71 -19.30 15.62 -5.76
N ARG A 72 -20.19 14.91 -6.47
CA ARG A 72 -21.33 15.55 -7.17
C ARG A 72 -22.29 16.22 -6.19
N LYS A 73 -22.62 15.57 -5.06
CA LYS A 73 -23.49 16.14 -4.03
C LYS A 73 -22.87 17.38 -3.36
N ILE A 74 -21.59 17.31 -3.02
CA ILE A 74 -20.87 18.44 -2.41
C ILE A 74 -20.84 19.64 -3.38
N ARG A 75 -20.68 19.39 -4.68
CA ARG A 75 -20.66 20.44 -5.72
C ARG A 75 -22.00 21.18 -5.85
N THR A 76 -23.11 20.52 -5.57
CA THR A 76 -24.45 21.15 -5.59
C THR A 76 -24.74 22.00 -4.36
N GLY A 77 -23.84 22.03 -3.36
CA GLY A 77 -24.00 22.83 -2.14
C GLY A 77 -25.02 22.25 -1.15
N GLU A 78 -25.58 21.07 -1.42
CA GLU A 78 -26.49 20.42 -0.49
C GLU A 78 -25.72 19.73 0.64
N PRO A 79 -26.17 19.84 1.90
CA PRO A 79 -25.55 19.08 3.00
C PRO A 79 -25.72 17.59 2.73
N VAL A 80 -24.61 16.86 2.84
CA VAL A 80 -24.61 15.42 2.59
C VAL A 80 -25.43 14.72 3.69
N LYS A 81 -26.58 14.18 3.35
CA LYS A 81 -27.46 13.46 4.27
C LYS A 81 -27.13 11.97 4.23
N GLY A 82 -26.77 11.40 5.39
CA GLY A 82 -26.53 9.97 5.56
C GLY A 82 -25.30 9.67 6.41
N ARG A 83 -25.38 8.66 7.30
CA ARG A 83 -24.30 8.29 8.22
C ARG A 83 -23.01 7.91 7.49
N PHE A 84 -23.13 7.16 6.41
CA PHE A 84 -21.97 6.72 5.60
C PHE A 84 -21.31 7.89 4.88
N ALA A 85 -22.10 8.78 4.31
CA ALA A 85 -21.58 9.94 3.60
C ALA A 85 -20.87 10.92 4.56
N ASN A 86 -21.44 11.13 5.75
CA ASN A 86 -20.80 11.94 6.80
C ASN A 86 -19.49 11.28 7.29
N LEU A 87 -19.43 9.94 7.39
CA LEU A 87 -18.20 9.23 7.73
C LEU A 87 -17.12 9.47 6.67
N MET A 88 -17.45 9.33 5.38
CA MET A 88 -16.51 9.58 4.28
C MET A 88 -16.04 11.04 4.25
N GLU A 89 -16.93 11.99 4.48
CA GLU A 89 -16.58 13.41 4.60
C GLU A 89 -15.63 13.66 5.77
N ALA A 90 -15.92 13.09 6.94
CA ALA A 90 -15.04 13.19 8.11
C ALA A 90 -13.65 12.61 7.84
N MET A 91 -13.54 11.49 7.11
CA MET A 91 -12.26 10.91 6.71
C MET A 91 -11.50 11.80 5.72
N VAL A 92 -12.19 12.42 4.75
CA VAL A 92 -11.58 13.37 3.82
C VAL A 92 -11.05 14.60 4.58
N LEU A 93 -11.83 15.15 5.51
CA LEU A 93 -11.41 16.26 6.37
C LEU A 93 -10.24 15.86 7.27
N PHE A 94 -10.27 14.66 7.82
CA PHE A 94 -9.16 14.12 8.62
C PHE A 94 -7.85 14.09 7.82
N VAL A 95 -7.86 13.56 6.60
CA VAL A 95 -6.66 13.52 5.74
C VAL A 95 -6.18 14.94 5.40
N ARG A 96 -7.12 15.86 5.10
CA ARG A 96 -6.78 17.26 4.80
C ARG A 96 -6.15 17.97 6.01
N ASP A 97 -6.81 17.89 7.17
CA ASP A 97 -6.48 18.73 8.31
C ASP A 97 -5.33 18.16 9.16
N ASN A 98 -5.26 16.82 9.29
CA ASN A 98 -4.24 16.17 10.12
C ASN A 98 -3.02 15.67 9.33
N ILE A 99 -3.13 15.48 8.00
CA ILE A 99 -2.03 14.96 7.18
C ILE A 99 -1.53 16.04 6.22
N ALA A 100 -2.38 16.57 5.35
CA ALA A 100 -1.92 17.44 4.27
C ALA A 100 -1.51 18.84 4.76
N LEU A 101 -2.37 19.52 5.53
CA LEU A 101 -2.12 20.88 5.99
C LEU A 101 -0.85 21.04 6.85
N PRO A 102 -0.58 20.19 7.85
CA PRO A 102 0.61 20.38 8.70
C PRO A 102 1.92 20.06 7.96
N ASN A 103 1.92 19.12 7.01
CA ASN A 103 3.13 18.68 6.32
C ASN A 103 3.46 19.54 5.08
N ILE A 104 2.46 19.83 4.26
CA ILE A 104 2.63 20.50 2.96
C ILE A 104 2.44 22.03 3.08
N GLY A 105 1.58 22.48 3.99
CA GLY A 105 1.23 23.89 4.15
C GLY A 105 -0.01 24.27 3.33
N LYS A 106 -0.64 25.41 3.73
CA LYS A 106 -1.95 25.85 3.18
C LYS A 106 -1.91 26.16 1.68
N GLU A 107 -0.79 26.68 1.18
CA GLU A 107 -0.66 27.13 -0.21
C GLU A 107 -0.66 25.96 -1.19
N HIS A 108 0.03 24.89 -0.88
CA HIS A 108 0.23 23.74 -1.78
C HIS A 108 -0.71 22.56 -1.49
N THR A 109 -1.41 22.57 -0.35
CA THR A 109 -2.32 21.47 0.03
C THR A 109 -3.36 21.20 -1.05
N LYS A 110 -3.94 22.22 -1.67
CA LYS A 110 -4.98 22.04 -2.70
C LYS A 110 -4.49 21.27 -3.93
N GLU A 111 -3.23 21.36 -4.25
CA GLU A 111 -2.63 20.71 -5.41
C GLU A 111 -2.36 19.21 -5.15
N TYR A 112 -1.83 18.86 -3.97
CA TYR A 112 -1.42 17.49 -3.65
C TYR A 112 -2.49 16.69 -2.88
N LEU A 113 -3.53 17.35 -2.36
CA LEU A 113 -4.63 16.71 -1.64
C LEU A 113 -5.33 15.61 -2.43
N PRO A 114 -5.65 15.77 -3.75
CA PRO A 114 -6.26 14.70 -4.51
C PRO A 114 -5.41 13.44 -4.57
N PHE A 115 -4.09 13.57 -4.74
CA PHE A 115 -3.16 12.44 -4.72
C PHE A 115 -3.16 11.75 -3.36
N LEU A 116 -3.07 12.51 -2.26
CA LEU A 116 -3.05 11.95 -0.91
C LEU A 116 -4.37 11.24 -0.58
N LEU A 117 -5.51 11.80 -0.95
CA LEU A 117 -6.82 11.17 -0.77
C LEU A 117 -6.94 9.89 -1.58
N THR A 118 -6.55 9.91 -2.85
CA THR A 118 -6.59 8.72 -3.70
C THR A 118 -5.71 7.61 -3.11
N THR A 119 -4.49 7.92 -2.70
CA THR A 119 -3.56 6.97 -2.10
C THR A 119 -4.12 6.41 -0.78
N PHE A 120 -4.64 7.27 0.09
CA PHE A 120 -5.23 6.85 1.37
C PHE A 120 -6.38 5.86 1.18
N PHE A 121 -7.37 6.23 0.37
CA PHE A 121 -8.56 5.39 0.19
C PHE A 121 -8.28 4.15 -0.64
N PHE A 122 -7.40 4.24 -1.63
CA PHE A 122 -7.00 3.08 -2.42
C PHE A 122 -6.33 2.01 -1.55
N ILE A 123 -5.33 2.41 -0.74
CA ILE A 123 -4.65 1.49 0.19
C ILE A 123 -5.65 0.95 1.22
N LEU A 124 -6.50 1.80 1.77
CA LEU A 124 -7.51 1.39 2.73
C LEU A 124 -8.45 0.34 2.16
N PHE A 125 -8.99 0.55 0.96
CA PHE A 125 -9.89 -0.43 0.33
C PHE A 125 -9.16 -1.71 -0.08
N CYS A 126 -7.94 -1.64 -0.60
CA CYS A 126 -7.12 -2.82 -0.87
C CYS A 126 -6.90 -3.65 0.40
N ASN A 127 -6.57 -3.00 1.52
CA ASN A 127 -6.36 -3.69 2.79
C ASN A 127 -7.68 -4.25 3.35
N LEU A 128 -8.78 -3.51 3.27
CA LEU A 128 -10.08 -4.00 3.72
C LEU A 128 -10.60 -5.17 2.88
N LEU A 129 -10.38 -5.14 1.57
CA LEU A 129 -10.70 -6.28 0.70
C LEU A 129 -9.85 -7.51 1.07
N GLY A 130 -8.60 -7.29 1.46
CA GLY A 130 -7.71 -8.35 1.93
C GLY A 130 -8.18 -9.05 3.21
N LEU A 131 -8.96 -8.37 4.07
CA LEU A 131 -9.55 -8.98 5.27
C LEU A 131 -10.69 -9.96 4.96
N VAL A 132 -11.22 -9.95 3.73
CA VAL A 132 -12.28 -10.89 3.34
C VAL A 132 -11.64 -12.26 3.10
N PRO A 133 -12.07 -13.30 3.82
CA PRO A 133 -11.55 -14.65 3.63
C PRO A 133 -11.66 -15.07 2.16
N TRP A 134 -10.68 -15.82 1.68
CA TRP A 134 -10.54 -16.35 0.29
C TRP A 134 -10.17 -15.33 -0.81
N LEU A 135 -10.40 -14.00 -0.62
CA LEU A 135 -10.01 -13.03 -1.65
C LEU A 135 -8.48 -12.84 -1.73
N GLY A 136 -7.79 -12.95 -0.61
CA GLY A 136 -6.38 -12.54 -0.50
C GLY A 136 -6.22 -11.03 -0.49
N SER A 137 -5.00 -10.53 -0.38
CA SER A 137 -4.73 -9.09 -0.31
C SER A 137 -3.90 -8.61 -1.49
N ALA A 138 -4.44 -7.68 -2.28
CA ALA A 138 -3.71 -7.04 -3.38
C ALA A 138 -2.42 -6.35 -2.90
N THR A 139 -2.44 -5.74 -1.71
CA THR A 139 -1.27 -5.12 -1.08
C THR A 139 -0.27 -6.13 -0.50
N GLY A 140 -0.60 -7.43 -0.48
CA GLY A 140 0.33 -8.52 -0.23
C GLY A 140 1.21 -8.88 -1.44
N ALA A 141 0.99 -8.28 -2.61
CA ALA A 141 1.81 -8.47 -3.79
C ALA A 141 2.92 -7.41 -3.89
N TRP A 142 4.12 -7.83 -4.25
CA TRP A 142 5.27 -6.93 -4.47
C TRP A 142 4.99 -5.89 -5.55
N ALA A 143 4.31 -6.28 -6.63
CA ALA A 143 4.02 -5.39 -7.76
C ALA A 143 3.21 -4.18 -7.33
N THR A 144 2.12 -4.38 -6.59
CA THR A 144 1.24 -3.31 -6.11
C THR A 144 1.97 -2.33 -5.21
N THR A 145 2.71 -2.84 -4.23
CA THR A 145 3.37 -2.01 -3.22
C THR A 145 4.54 -1.22 -3.81
N ILE A 146 5.28 -1.81 -4.76
CA ILE A 146 6.35 -1.12 -5.49
C ILE A 146 5.79 -0.02 -6.39
N ILE A 147 4.69 -0.27 -7.12
CA ILE A 147 4.05 0.74 -7.98
C ILE A 147 3.54 1.91 -7.14
N LEU A 148 2.95 1.66 -5.98
CA LEU A 148 2.53 2.71 -5.04
C LEU A 148 3.73 3.53 -4.53
N ALA A 149 4.84 2.87 -4.18
CA ALA A 149 6.04 3.55 -3.75
C ALA A 149 6.68 4.38 -4.88
N ILE A 150 6.73 3.86 -6.11
CA ILE A 150 7.21 4.57 -7.29
C ILE A 150 6.31 5.78 -7.59
N SER A 151 4.99 5.63 -7.53
CA SER A 151 4.06 6.75 -7.74
C SER A 151 4.30 7.88 -6.75
N THR A 152 4.50 7.54 -5.46
CA THR A 152 4.85 8.52 -4.43
C THR A 152 6.22 9.16 -4.70
N PHE A 153 7.21 8.36 -5.06
CA PHE A 153 8.54 8.85 -5.41
C PHE A 153 8.49 9.85 -6.56
N VAL A 154 7.74 9.55 -7.62
CA VAL A 154 7.56 10.45 -8.77
C VAL A 154 6.89 11.76 -8.34
N VAL A 155 5.82 11.69 -7.55
CA VAL A 155 5.10 12.89 -7.09
C VAL A 155 5.98 13.74 -6.17
N VAL A 156 6.75 13.13 -5.26
CA VAL A 156 7.69 13.83 -4.36
C VAL A 156 8.75 14.58 -5.16
N ASN A 157 9.39 13.90 -6.13
CA ASN A 157 10.41 14.53 -6.97
C ASN A 157 9.80 15.62 -7.86
N PHE A 158 8.61 15.39 -8.43
CA PHE A 158 7.91 16.39 -9.23
C PHE A 158 7.58 17.65 -8.41
N ALA A 159 7.11 17.47 -7.16
CA ALA A 159 6.83 18.58 -6.24
C ALA A 159 8.09 19.39 -5.94
N GLY A 160 9.20 18.73 -5.64
CA GLY A 160 10.48 19.39 -5.40
C GLY A 160 11.04 20.13 -6.63
N MET A 161 10.97 19.50 -7.80
CA MET A 161 11.40 20.10 -9.07
C MET A 161 10.54 21.29 -9.48
N LYS A 162 9.23 21.21 -9.27
CA LYS A 162 8.30 22.30 -9.57
C LYS A 162 8.55 23.54 -8.70
N GLN A 163 8.87 23.34 -7.43
CA GLN A 163 9.10 24.45 -6.50
C GLN A 163 10.47 25.11 -6.65
N LYS A 164 11.52 24.32 -6.85
CA LYS A 164 12.92 24.80 -6.86
C LYS A 164 13.53 24.88 -8.26
N GLY A 165 12.92 24.27 -9.25
CA GLY A 165 13.48 24.04 -10.58
C GLY A 165 14.32 22.77 -10.63
N ILE A 166 14.40 22.14 -11.82
CA ILE A 166 15.00 20.82 -12.01
C ILE A 166 16.46 20.77 -11.54
N ILE A 167 17.29 21.68 -12.02
CA ILE A 167 18.74 21.67 -11.70
C ILE A 167 18.97 22.00 -10.23
N LYS A 168 18.29 23.02 -9.70
CA LYS A 168 18.44 23.43 -8.30
C LYS A 168 17.96 22.36 -7.32
N TYR A 169 16.94 21.58 -7.66
CA TYR A 169 16.44 20.48 -6.83
C TYR A 169 17.51 19.38 -6.70
N TRP A 170 18.07 18.89 -7.80
CA TRP A 170 19.05 17.81 -7.78
C TRP A 170 20.40 18.22 -7.21
N VAL A 171 20.84 19.43 -7.48
CA VAL A 171 22.07 19.98 -6.87
C VAL A 171 21.84 20.31 -5.39
N GLY A 172 20.65 20.79 -5.04
CA GLY A 172 20.28 21.15 -3.67
C GLY A 172 19.94 19.95 -2.77
N LEU A 173 20.02 18.70 -3.26
CA LEU A 173 19.96 17.51 -2.39
C LEU A 173 21.14 17.49 -1.41
N CYS A 174 22.28 18.10 -1.77
CA CYS A 174 23.42 18.22 -0.89
C CYS A 174 23.26 19.43 0.04
N PRO A 175 23.32 19.25 1.37
CA PRO A 175 23.26 20.35 2.32
C PRO A 175 24.42 21.32 2.08
N HIS A 176 24.13 22.62 2.17
CA HIS A 176 25.13 23.67 2.01
C HIS A 176 26.09 23.63 3.20
N MET A 177 27.36 23.31 2.94
CA MET A 177 28.38 23.25 3.98
C MET A 177 29.51 24.21 3.66
N ASP A 178 29.86 25.04 4.65
CA ASP A 178 31.03 25.94 4.58
C ASP A 178 32.31 25.18 4.98
N ILE A 179 32.82 24.37 4.04
CA ILE A 179 34.00 23.55 4.23
C ILE A 179 35.09 24.01 3.23
N HIS A 180 36.35 23.78 3.60
CA HIS A 180 37.50 24.08 2.74
C HIS A 180 37.34 23.42 1.36
N TRP A 181 37.68 24.13 0.28
CA TRP A 181 37.36 23.73 -1.10
C TRP A 181 37.94 22.36 -1.51
N THR A 182 39.07 21.92 -0.96
CA THR A 182 39.70 20.62 -1.22
C THR A 182 38.87 19.47 -0.69
N LEU A 183 38.25 19.61 0.49
CA LEU A 183 37.34 18.65 1.08
C LEU A 183 35.99 18.63 0.36
N LYS A 184 35.56 19.76 -0.21
CA LYS A 184 34.31 19.90 -0.94
C LYS A 184 34.22 18.96 -2.16
N ILE A 185 35.37 18.77 -2.87
CA ILE A 185 35.43 17.92 -4.07
C ILE A 185 35.08 16.45 -3.78
N VAL A 186 35.46 15.94 -2.61
CA VAL A 186 35.20 14.54 -2.21
C VAL A 186 33.88 14.42 -1.42
N LEU A 187 33.64 15.37 -0.53
CA LEU A 187 32.49 15.27 0.40
C LEU A 187 31.16 15.54 -0.29
N VAL A 188 31.07 16.48 -1.22
CA VAL A 188 29.83 16.84 -1.91
C VAL A 188 29.25 15.68 -2.72
N PRO A 189 30.01 14.98 -3.60
CA PRO A 189 29.47 13.86 -4.34
C PRO A 189 29.12 12.67 -3.43
N MET A 190 29.87 12.45 -2.34
CA MET A 190 29.56 11.41 -1.37
C MET A 190 28.26 11.69 -0.63
N LEU A 191 28.04 12.91 -0.17
CA LEU A 191 26.81 13.32 0.52
C LEU A 191 25.62 13.31 -0.43
N TRP A 192 25.79 13.76 -1.67
CA TRP A 192 24.75 13.68 -2.67
C TRP A 192 24.31 12.23 -2.92
N LEU A 193 25.27 11.32 -3.04
CA LEU A 193 24.99 9.89 -3.20
C LEU A 193 24.25 9.32 -1.99
N LEU A 194 24.67 9.67 -0.78
CA LEU A 194 24.02 9.25 0.47
C LEU A 194 22.58 9.76 0.55
N GLU A 195 22.34 11.03 0.20
CA GLU A 195 21.00 11.60 0.23
C GLU A 195 20.08 10.98 -0.84
N PHE A 196 20.64 10.73 -2.05
CA PHE A 196 19.91 10.02 -3.10
C PHE A 196 19.54 8.58 -2.69
N ILE A 197 20.49 7.84 -2.10
CA ILE A 197 20.22 6.49 -1.57
C ILE A 197 19.19 6.56 -0.43
N SER A 198 19.30 7.54 0.48
CA SER A 198 18.35 7.76 1.56
C SER A 198 16.93 7.99 1.03
N LEU A 199 16.80 8.79 -0.04
CA LEU A 199 15.52 9.02 -0.70
C LEU A 199 14.92 7.72 -1.25
N LEU A 200 15.70 6.89 -1.91
CA LEU A 200 15.26 5.58 -2.42
C LEU A 200 14.85 4.65 -1.28
N ILE A 201 15.66 4.56 -0.22
CA ILE A 201 15.39 3.71 0.94
C ILE A 201 14.07 4.11 1.63
N LYS A 202 13.80 5.40 1.78
CA LYS A 202 12.55 5.90 2.39
C LYS A 202 11.32 5.34 1.66
N HIS A 203 11.31 5.38 0.33
CA HIS A 203 10.21 4.86 -0.49
C HIS A 203 10.17 3.32 -0.53
N PHE A 204 11.34 2.68 -0.56
CA PHE A 204 11.44 1.22 -0.49
C PHE A 204 10.88 0.68 0.84
N VAL A 205 11.27 1.26 1.98
CA VAL A 205 10.75 0.89 3.30
C VAL A 205 9.24 1.06 3.38
N LEU A 206 8.69 2.10 2.73
CA LEU A 206 7.25 2.34 2.66
C LEU A 206 6.53 1.19 1.94
N SER A 207 7.09 0.70 0.81
CA SER A 207 6.59 -0.45 0.06
C SER A 207 6.66 -1.74 0.88
N VAL A 208 7.85 -2.03 1.45
CA VAL A 208 8.07 -3.25 2.25
C VAL A 208 7.15 -3.32 3.47
N ARG A 209 6.90 -2.19 4.14
CA ARG A 209 5.99 -2.13 5.29
C ARG A 209 4.57 -2.53 4.91
N LEU A 210 4.08 -2.03 3.77
CA LEU A 210 2.74 -2.35 3.30
C LEU A 210 2.62 -3.84 2.97
N LEU A 211 3.58 -4.36 2.22
CA LEU A 211 3.67 -5.77 1.87
C LEU A 211 3.76 -6.68 3.10
N ALA A 212 4.75 -6.42 3.97
CA ALA A 212 5.07 -7.28 5.10
C ALA A 212 3.89 -7.41 6.06
N ASN A 213 3.17 -6.31 6.30
CA ASN A 213 2.03 -6.31 7.19
C ASN A 213 0.92 -7.25 6.71
N MET A 214 0.51 -7.13 5.43
CA MET A 214 -0.58 -7.94 4.89
C MET A 214 -0.16 -9.39 4.65
N PHE A 215 1.06 -9.62 4.15
CA PHE A 215 1.57 -10.98 3.95
C PHE A 215 1.73 -11.74 5.27
N ALA A 216 2.31 -11.08 6.29
CA ALA A 216 2.50 -11.70 7.61
C ALA A 216 1.16 -12.00 8.31
N GLY A 217 0.18 -11.10 8.23
CA GLY A 217 -1.15 -11.30 8.79
C GLY A 217 -1.82 -12.56 8.25
N HIS A 218 -1.91 -12.68 6.93
CA HIS A 218 -2.48 -13.87 6.29
C HIS A 218 -1.72 -15.16 6.60
N LEU A 219 -0.37 -15.10 6.65
CA LEU A 219 0.43 -16.27 6.99
C LEU A 219 0.15 -16.76 8.41
N VAL A 220 0.07 -15.84 9.39
CA VAL A 220 -0.22 -16.19 10.79
C VAL A 220 -1.62 -16.76 10.93
N LEU A 221 -2.63 -16.20 10.26
CA LEU A 221 -3.98 -16.74 10.23
C LEU A 221 -4.01 -18.17 9.66
N ALA A 222 -3.32 -18.40 8.54
CA ALA A 222 -3.21 -19.72 7.92
C ALA A 222 -2.58 -20.76 8.85
N VAL A 223 -1.52 -20.38 9.58
CA VAL A 223 -0.85 -21.25 10.56
C VAL A 223 -1.77 -21.61 11.74
N ILE A 224 -2.48 -20.62 12.30
CA ILE A 224 -3.41 -20.85 13.43
C ILE A 224 -4.56 -21.77 13.01
N LEU A 225 -5.14 -21.56 11.81
CA LEU A 225 -6.16 -22.44 11.27
C LEU A 225 -5.59 -23.85 11.02
N GLY A 226 -4.35 -23.95 10.56
CA GLY A 226 -3.66 -25.22 10.35
C GLY A 226 -3.57 -26.08 11.62
N PHE A 227 -3.44 -25.49 12.81
CA PHE A 227 -3.42 -26.24 14.07
C PHE A 227 -4.74 -26.98 14.32
N ILE A 228 -5.88 -26.47 13.88
CA ILE A 228 -7.16 -27.16 14.01
C ILE A 228 -7.15 -28.46 13.21
N PHE A 229 -6.61 -28.42 11.99
CA PHE A 229 -6.52 -29.61 11.12
C PHE A 229 -5.49 -30.61 11.63
N MET A 230 -4.33 -30.15 12.10
CA MET A 230 -3.27 -31.03 12.62
C MET A 230 -3.69 -31.77 13.88
N THR A 231 -4.54 -31.19 14.74
CA THR A 231 -5.00 -31.81 15.97
C THR A 231 -6.31 -32.59 15.79
N ALA A 232 -6.88 -32.60 14.59
CA ALA A 232 -8.12 -33.32 14.29
C ALA A 232 -7.99 -34.82 14.63
N GLY A 233 -8.93 -35.36 15.41
CA GLY A 233 -8.93 -36.76 15.84
C GLY A 233 -8.21 -37.04 17.18
N SER A 234 -7.55 -36.06 17.80
CA SER A 234 -6.98 -36.18 19.14
C SER A 234 -7.85 -35.51 20.21
N ALA A 235 -7.73 -35.95 21.48
CA ALA A 235 -8.44 -35.31 22.60
C ALA A 235 -8.04 -33.84 22.79
N ILE A 236 -6.86 -33.45 22.33
CA ILE A 236 -6.32 -32.08 22.38
C ILE A 236 -7.13 -31.13 21.48
N TRP A 237 -7.79 -31.65 20.42
CA TRP A 237 -8.59 -30.87 19.49
C TRP A 237 -9.68 -30.03 20.17
N TYR A 238 -10.32 -30.56 21.24
CA TYR A 238 -11.37 -29.85 22.00
C TYR A 238 -10.85 -28.57 22.68
N GLY A 239 -9.56 -28.49 22.99
CA GLY A 239 -8.92 -27.29 23.54
C GLY A 239 -8.35 -26.38 22.46
N VAL A 240 -7.71 -26.95 21.43
CA VAL A 240 -7.04 -26.20 20.36
C VAL A 240 -8.05 -25.50 19.47
N MET A 241 -9.16 -26.15 19.11
CA MET A 241 -10.17 -25.57 18.23
C MET A 241 -10.74 -24.22 18.76
N PRO A 242 -11.29 -24.12 20.00
CA PRO A 242 -11.80 -22.85 20.49
C PRO A 242 -10.69 -21.81 20.72
N ALA A 243 -9.51 -22.22 21.13
CA ALA A 243 -8.37 -21.32 21.28
C ALA A 243 -7.93 -20.72 19.94
N SER A 244 -7.85 -21.53 18.88
CA SER A 244 -7.51 -21.09 17.54
C SER A 244 -8.59 -20.15 16.96
N VAL A 245 -9.85 -20.46 17.13
CA VAL A 245 -10.95 -19.60 16.68
C VAL A 245 -10.89 -18.24 17.38
N LEU A 246 -10.71 -18.22 18.70
CA LEU A 246 -10.55 -16.97 19.46
C LEU A 246 -9.33 -16.19 18.99
N GLY A 247 -8.19 -16.87 18.79
CA GLY A 247 -6.98 -16.29 18.25
C GLY A 247 -7.18 -15.66 16.89
N CYS A 248 -7.86 -16.34 15.95
CA CYS A 248 -8.20 -15.80 14.64
C CYS A 248 -9.09 -14.55 14.72
N VAL A 249 -10.08 -14.53 15.61
CA VAL A 249 -10.93 -13.35 15.81
C VAL A 249 -10.12 -12.17 16.32
N CYS A 250 -9.26 -12.38 17.32
CA CYS A 250 -8.38 -11.33 17.85
C CYS A 250 -7.41 -10.81 16.80
N LEU A 251 -6.82 -11.70 15.98
CA LEU A 251 -5.94 -11.32 14.90
C LEU A 251 -6.67 -10.53 13.80
N ASN A 252 -7.84 -10.95 13.38
CA ASN A 252 -8.63 -10.20 12.39
C ASN A 252 -8.98 -8.80 12.88
N LEU A 253 -9.29 -8.62 14.16
CA LEU A 253 -9.51 -7.29 14.74
C LEU A 253 -8.23 -6.44 14.74
N LEU A 254 -7.10 -7.04 15.07
CA LEU A 254 -5.80 -6.38 15.00
C LEU A 254 -5.47 -6.02 13.55
N GLU A 255 -5.67 -6.92 12.60
CA GLU A 255 -5.41 -6.71 11.18
C GLU A 255 -6.30 -5.60 10.60
N LEU A 256 -7.56 -5.52 11.02
CA LEU A 256 -8.45 -4.40 10.69
C LEU A 256 -7.90 -3.06 11.17
N PHE A 257 -7.43 -3.00 12.42
CA PHE A 257 -6.82 -1.80 12.98
C PHE A 257 -5.56 -1.40 12.20
N VAL A 258 -4.71 -2.39 11.91
CA VAL A 258 -3.47 -2.16 11.18
C VAL A 258 -3.74 -1.77 9.71
N ALA A 259 -4.82 -2.24 9.09
CA ALA A 259 -5.24 -1.83 7.74
C ALA A 259 -5.49 -0.31 7.66
N PHE A 260 -6.21 0.25 8.64
CA PHE A 260 -6.40 1.70 8.76
C PHE A 260 -5.08 2.45 9.05
N LEU A 261 -4.32 1.94 10.02
CA LEU A 261 -3.05 2.53 10.42
C LEU A 261 -2.05 2.56 9.27
N GLN A 262 -2.03 1.53 8.44
CA GLN A 262 -1.14 1.45 7.28
C GLN A 262 -1.48 2.46 6.19
N ALA A 263 -2.78 2.64 5.87
CA ALA A 263 -3.23 3.68 4.96
C ALA A 263 -2.87 5.08 5.49
N TYR A 264 -3.04 5.30 6.79
CA TYR A 264 -2.66 6.54 7.45
C TYR A 264 -1.14 6.81 7.37
N ILE A 265 -0.31 5.84 7.78
CA ILE A 265 1.16 6.00 7.80
C ILE A 265 1.69 6.23 6.39
N PHE A 266 1.22 5.46 5.40
CA PHE A 266 1.66 5.62 4.02
C PHE A 266 1.38 7.04 3.51
N THR A 267 0.16 7.52 3.71
CA THR A 267 -0.26 8.85 3.27
C THR A 267 0.44 9.97 4.03
N PHE A 268 0.64 9.78 5.35
CA PHE A 268 1.35 10.74 6.19
C PHE A 268 2.82 10.89 5.77
N LEU A 269 3.52 9.78 5.55
CA LEU A 269 4.91 9.81 5.08
C LEU A 269 5.02 10.39 3.66
N SER A 270 4.05 10.09 2.78
CA SER A 270 3.99 10.70 1.45
C SER A 270 3.84 12.22 1.54
N ALA A 271 2.95 12.71 2.39
CA ALA A 271 2.77 14.15 2.62
C ALA A 271 4.01 14.80 3.24
N LEU A 272 4.67 14.12 4.19
CA LEU A 272 5.91 14.58 4.81
C LEU A 272 7.04 14.69 3.76
N PHE A 273 7.19 13.69 2.88
CA PHE A 273 8.22 13.71 1.84
C PHE A 273 7.94 14.79 0.79
N ILE A 274 6.69 15.00 0.38
CA ILE A 274 6.30 16.11 -0.49
C ILE A 274 6.67 17.45 0.18
N GLY A 275 6.30 17.63 1.45
CA GLY A 275 6.59 18.86 2.19
C GLY A 275 8.09 19.12 2.36
N SER A 276 8.88 18.08 2.67
CA SER A 276 10.34 18.21 2.80
C SER A 276 11.02 18.50 1.45
N ALA A 277 10.57 17.87 0.36
CA ALA A 277 11.10 18.13 -0.98
C ALA A 277 10.86 19.57 -1.44
N MET A 278 9.73 20.17 -1.06
CA MET A 278 9.40 21.57 -1.38
C MET A 278 10.16 22.58 -0.50
N LYS A 279 10.26 22.33 0.81
CA LYS A 279 10.90 23.27 1.74
C LYS A 279 12.42 23.30 1.60
N GLY A 280 13.09 22.16 1.28
CA GLY A 280 14.55 22.03 1.22
C GLY A 280 15.21 22.14 2.59
N HIS A 281 16.44 21.69 2.65
CA HIS A 281 17.33 21.94 3.78
C HIS A 281 17.96 23.32 3.67
#